data_835c6fcabd4318d0740fa9640e862d55
#
_entry.id   835c6fcabd4318d0740fa9640e862d55
#
_cell.length_a   1.000
_cell.length_b   1.000
_cell.length_c   1.000
_cell.angle_alpha   90.00
_cell.angle_beta   90.00
_cell.angle_gamma   90.00
#
_symmetry.space_group_name_H-M   'P 1'
#
loop_
_entity.id
_entity.type
_entity.pdbx_description
1 polymer ?
#
loop_
_entity_poly.entity_id
_entity_poly.type
_entity_poly.pdbx_seq_one_letter_code
_entity_poly.pdbx_strand_id
1 'polypeptide(L)'
;MARLSSKSTGTINAPPAAILITLLGALLVGYLLTMISALQGFLLIILLLVFVSTFIWPEAGLYVVIFSMLLSPEIIAGDISGKATLGRGLTLRLEDFLLLFIALSWFARTAVDKSTGLFRKTPLNQPIAAYIIACLLATLWGKITGNIQGVAGFFFVLKYFEYVIVFFMVVNFVKTTAQAKRLLFCLFLTCFIVSIYGLIQIPGGGRVSAPFEGAVGEPNTFGGYLVFLGAVTCALIDHLKDVRIRLGLALLVIVLFISLIYTQSRSSYLAVIPSYVALSLLSQRRFYLLSGLIIVLVVSPFILPPVAKERITQTFAKQEASSGQIKLGKITLDPSASARIIGYKEALSAWREEPILGYGVTGHRFIDAQYPRMLVETGVVGMLAFLWLIYALFRVGIIWRHSKDDLLRGLSVGLIAGLTGLLTHAVGANTFIIVRIMEPFWFLVGIVIVLAAISEESSDEFSL
;
A
#
# COMPACT_ATOMS: atom_id res chain seq x y z
N MET A 1 17.90 68.43 14.90
CA MET A 1 19.05 67.52 15.11
C MET A 1 18.57 66.17 15.52
N ALA A 2 18.44 65.25 14.54
CA ALA A 2 18.01 63.86 14.76
C ALA A 2 19.26 62.97 14.84
N ARG A 3 19.46 62.29 15.97
CA ARG A 3 20.53 61.31 16.18
C ARG A 3 20.16 60.02 15.45
N LEU A 4 20.90 59.70 14.41
CA LEU A 4 20.93 58.40 13.77
C LEU A 4 21.63 57.40 14.72
N SER A 5 20.86 56.45 15.28
CA SER A 5 21.38 55.31 16.04
C SER A 5 21.96 54.32 15.04
N SER A 6 23.28 54.13 15.02
CA SER A 6 23.95 53.07 14.28
C SER A 6 23.61 51.71 14.95
N LYS A 7 22.85 50.89 14.27
CA LYS A 7 22.74 49.45 14.62
C LYS A 7 24.10 48.80 14.38
N SER A 8 24.75 48.37 15.46
CA SER A 8 25.96 47.53 15.37
C SER A 8 25.56 46.18 14.72
N THR A 9 26.16 45.90 13.58
CA THR A 9 26.16 44.56 12.99
C THR A 9 26.98 43.66 13.91
N GLY A 10 26.31 42.92 14.78
CA GLY A 10 26.94 41.88 15.59
C GLY A 10 27.54 40.81 14.67
N THR A 11 28.84 40.80 14.55
CA THR A 11 29.60 39.70 13.97
C THR A 11 29.34 38.47 14.84
N ILE A 12 28.64 37.47 14.30
CA ILE A 12 28.45 36.16 14.95
C ILE A 12 29.82 35.47 14.93
N ASN A 13 30.60 35.64 16.02
CA ASN A 13 31.82 34.87 16.21
C ASN A 13 31.45 33.43 16.53
N ALA A 14 31.36 32.56 15.51
CA ALA A 14 31.20 31.15 15.71
C ALA A 14 32.39 30.61 16.54
N PRO A 15 32.15 29.78 17.57
CA PRO A 15 33.24 29.21 18.35
C PRO A 15 34.19 28.40 17.44
N PRO A 16 35.51 28.44 17.66
CA PRO A 16 36.50 27.76 16.80
C PRO A 16 36.20 26.27 16.59
N ALA A 17 35.61 25.61 17.61
CA ALA A 17 35.18 24.24 17.53
C ALA A 17 34.04 24.04 16.48
N ALA A 18 33.11 24.98 16.37
CA ALA A 18 32.02 24.86 15.38
C ALA A 18 32.57 25.04 13.95
N ILE A 19 33.53 25.92 13.75
CA ILE A 19 34.22 26.13 12.45
C ILE A 19 34.98 24.85 12.07
N LEU A 20 35.73 24.26 13.02
CA LEU A 20 36.49 23.04 12.79
C LEU A 20 35.56 21.86 12.45
N ILE A 21 34.45 21.68 13.19
CA ILE A 21 33.44 20.65 12.92
C ILE A 21 32.82 20.84 11.54
N THR A 22 32.52 22.07 11.15
CA THR A 22 31.96 22.36 9.82
C THR A 22 32.95 22.05 8.70
N LEU A 23 34.25 22.43 8.88
CA LEU A 23 35.30 22.11 7.92
C LEU A 23 35.55 20.60 7.79
N LEU A 24 35.63 19.88 8.91
CA LEU A 24 35.78 18.42 8.90
C LEU A 24 34.58 17.74 8.27
N GLY A 25 33.36 18.21 8.56
CA GLY A 25 32.13 17.74 7.92
C GLY A 25 32.15 18.00 6.41
N ALA A 26 32.54 19.18 5.96
CA ALA A 26 32.65 19.51 4.54
C ALA A 26 33.72 18.67 3.81
N LEU A 27 34.87 18.42 4.45
CA LEU A 27 35.91 17.54 3.91
C LEU A 27 35.46 16.10 3.82
N LEU A 28 34.76 15.60 4.84
CA LEU A 28 34.19 14.24 4.83
C LEU A 28 33.13 14.09 3.72
N VAL A 29 32.25 15.06 3.58
CA VAL A 29 31.23 15.06 2.50
C VAL A 29 31.93 15.15 1.15
N GLY A 30 32.91 16.02 0.97
CA GLY A 30 33.71 16.10 -0.26
C GLY A 30 34.39 14.80 -0.60
N TYR A 31 35.01 14.12 0.36
CA TYR A 31 35.60 12.81 0.19
C TYR A 31 34.57 11.74 -0.20
N LEU A 32 33.43 11.68 0.51
CA LEU A 32 32.36 10.74 0.19
C LEU A 32 31.80 10.95 -1.21
N LEU A 33 31.68 12.19 -1.66
CA LEU A 33 31.22 12.53 -3.02
C LEU A 33 32.19 12.03 -4.11
N THR A 34 33.49 11.89 -3.83
CA THR A 34 34.45 11.30 -4.78
C THR A 34 34.30 9.79 -4.91
N MET A 35 33.67 9.12 -3.94
CA MET A 35 33.47 7.67 -3.93
C MET A 35 32.18 7.22 -4.61
N ILE A 36 31.25 8.15 -4.89
CA ILE A 36 29.97 7.85 -5.52
C ILE A 36 30.02 8.08 -7.03
N SER A 37 29.31 7.21 -7.79
CA SER A 37 29.15 7.41 -9.23
C SER A 37 28.30 8.66 -9.54
N ALA A 38 28.44 9.19 -10.76
CA ALA A 38 27.66 10.37 -11.20
C ALA A 38 26.12 10.13 -11.04
N LEU A 39 25.66 8.91 -11.31
CA LEU A 39 24.24 8.54 -11.13
C LEU A 39 23.82 8.59 -9.64
N GLN A 40 24.64 8.05 -8.74
CA GLN A 40 24.38 8.10 -7.30
C GLN A 40 24.40 9.55 -6.77
N GLY A 41 25.34 10.36 -7.25
CA GLY A 41 25.37 11.80 -6.95
C GLY A 41 24.11 12.53 -7.40
N PHE A 42 23.63 12.26 -8.61
CA PHE A 42 22.40 12.82 -9.14
C PHE A 42 21.17 12.39 -8.31
N LEU A 43 21.08 11.10 -7.96
CA LEU A 43 20.01 10.60 -7.09
C LEU A 43 20.04 11.26 -5.70
N LEU A 44 21.22 11.44 -5.11
CA LEU A 44 21.35 12.14 -3.82
C LEU A 44 20.87 13.58 -3.89
N ILE A 45 21.18 14.31 -4.98
CA ILE A 45 20.67 15.67 -5.19
C ILE A 45 19.14 15.68 -5.25
N ILE A 46 18.52 14.74 -5.98
CA ILE A 46 17.06 14.62 -6.03
C ILE A 46 16.48 14.37 -4.62
N LEU A 47 17.06 13.45 -3.85
CA LEU A 47 16.62 13.14 -2.50
C LEU A 47 16.73 14.35 -1.56
N LEU A 48 17.82 15.12 -1.66
CA LEU A 48 18.00 16.36 -0.90
C LEU A 48 16.99 17.45 -1.31
N LEU A 49 16.71 17.58 -2.61
CA LEU A 49 15.68 18.51 -3.10
C LEU A 49 14.30 18.12 -2.58
N VAL A 50 13.97 16.82 -2.56
CA VAL A 50 12.72 16.31 -1.98
C VAL A 50 12.66 16.58 -0.48
N PHE A 51 13.76 16.35 0.24
CA PHE A 51 13.85 16.67 1.67
C PHE A 51 13.58 18.15 1.95
N VAL A 52 14.26 19.06 1.24
CA VAL A 52 14.10 20.51 1.42
C VAL A 52 12.70 20.97 1.01
N SER A 53 12.19 20.47 -0.12
CA SER A 53 10.84 20.82 -0.59
C SER A 53 9.77 20.38 0.41
N THR A 54 9.91 19.18 0.98
CA THR A 54 8.98 18.65 2.00
C THR A 54 9.11 19.42 3.32
N PHE A 55 10.31 19.85 3.70
CA PHE A 55 10.54 20.64 4.90
C PHE A 55 9.85 22.01 4.83
N ILE A 56 9.92 22.66 3.66
CA ILE A 56 9.26 23.96 3.42
C ILE A 56 7.75 23.74 3.21
N TRP A 57 7.40 22.78 2.37
CA TRP A 57 6.04 22.44 1.92
C TRP A 57 5.74 20.96 2.15
N PRO A 58 5.17 20.58 3.29
CA PRO A 58 4.85 19.16 3.58
C PRO A 58 3.94 18.50 2.54
N GLU A 59 3.05 19.26 1.92
CA GLU A 59 2.16 18.77 0.86
C GLU A 59 2.97 18.29 -0.37
N ALA A 60 4.14 18.92 -0.66
CA ALA A 60 5.00 18.48 -1.75
C ALA A 60 5.50 17.04 -1.57
N GLY A 61 5.84 16.64 -0.34
CA GLY A 61 6.22 15.27 -0.03
C GLY A 61 5.10 14.27 -0.34
N LEU A 62 3.84 14.61 -0.04
CA LEU A 62 2.70 13.74 -0.34
C LEU A 62 2.49 13.56 -1.85
N TYR A 63 2.70 14.59 -2.68
CA TYR A 63 2.67 14.43 -4.13
C TYR A 63 3.78 13.49 -4.63
N VAL A 64 4.99 13.66 -4.12
CA VAL A 64 6.11 12.77 -4.47
C VAL A 64 5.78 11.32 -4.11
N VAL A 65 5.27 11.06 -2.90
CA VAL A 65 4.85 9.73 -2.46
C VAL A 65 3.79 9.15 -3.41
N ILE A 66 2.73 9.90 -3.74
CA ILE A 66 1.64 9.41 -4.61
C ILE A 66 2.17 8.95 -5.97
N PHE A 67 3.04 9.73 -6.60
CA PHE A 67 3.59 9.35 -7.90
C PHE A 67 4.64 8.24 -7.78
N SER A 68 5.41 8.17 -6.70
CA SER A 68 6.42 7.12 -6.52
C SER A 68 5.84 5.75 -6.22
N MET A 69 4.68 5.63 -5.54
CA MET A 69 4.06 4.37 -5.13
C MET A 69 4.04 3.28 -6.22
N LEU A 70 3.80 3.65 -7.48
CA LEU A 70 3.75 2.71 -8.60
C LEU A 70 4.69 3.06 -9.76
N LEU A 71 5.24 4.28 -9.79
CA LEU A 71 6.10 4.76 -10.86
C LEU A 71 7.59 4.76 -10.49
N SER A 72 7.95 4.10 -9.39
CA SER A 72 9.32 4.03 -8.88
C SER A 72 10.06 2.80 -9.44
N PRO A 73 11.25 2.99 -10.04
CA PRO A 73 12.08 1.90 -10.50
C PRO A 73 12.77 1.15 -9.35
N GLU A 74 13.07 -0.12 -9.57
CA GLU A 74 13.91 -0.92 -8.70
C GLU A 74 15.37 -0.47 -8.84
N ILE A 75 16.02 -0.18 -7.69
CA ILE A 75 17.42 0.25 -7.67
C ILE A 75 18.35 -0.90 -7.30
N ILE A 76 17.93 -1.73 -6.35
CA ILE A 76 18.73 -2.86 -5.86
C ILE A 76 17.83 -4.09 -5.80
N ALA A 77 18.12 -5.06 -6.65
CA ALA A 77 17.62 -6.43 -6.55
C ALA A 77 18.76 -7.28 -6.02
N GLY A 78 18.80 -7.55 -4.73
CA GLY A 78 19.87 -8.32 -4.09
C GLY A 78 19.33 -9.47 -3.26
N ASP A 79 20.03 -10.60 -3.30
CA ASP A 79 19.77 -11.72 -2.42
C ASP A 79 20.47 -11.45 -1.07
N ILE A 80 19.79 -10.73 -0.16
CA ILE A 80 20.32 -10.42 1.18
C ILE A 80 20.16 -11.62 2.13
N SER A 81 19.39 -12.62 1.75
CA SER A 81 19.20 -13.84 2.53
C SER A 81 19.74 -15.05 1.77
N GLY A 82 20.95 -15.50 2.09
CA GLY A 82 21.60 -16.69 1.52
C GLY A 82 20.84 -18.02 1.73
N LYS A 83 19.56 -18.00 2.07
CA LYS A 83 18.65 -19.14 2.20
C LYS A 83 17.21 -18.86 1.78
N ALA A 84 16.88 -17.70 1.23
CA ALA A 84 15.58 -17.51 0.59
C ALA A 84 15.53 -18.30 -0.72
N THR A 85 15.30 -19.58 -0.60
CA THR A 85 15.27 -20.56 -1.71
C THR A 85 14.07 -20.40 -2.62
N LEU A 86 13.36 -19.28 -2.61
CA LEU A 86 12.27 -18.95 -3.52
C LEU A 86 12.27 -17.47 -3.88
N GLY A 87 13.16 -17.08 -4.75
CA GLY A 87 12.93 -16.22 -5.88
C GLY A 87 12.56 -14.76 -5.66
N ARG A 88 12.50 -14.21 -4.44
CA ARG A 88 12.30 -12.78 -4.24
C ARG A 88 13.19 -12.29 -3.10
N GLY A 89 14.38 -11.83 -3.46
CA GLY A 89 15.24 -11.07 -2.58
C GLY A 89 14.57 -9.78 -2.10
N LEU A 90 15.13 -9.14 -1.09
CA LEU A 90 14.70 -7.81 -0.67
C LEU A 90 14.98 -6.84 -1.82
N THR A 91 13.95 -6.33 -2.48
CA THR A 91 14.10 -5.30 -3.49
C THR A 91 14.00 -3.94 -2.84
N LEU A 92 15.03 -3.09 -3.02
CA LEU A 92 14.99 -1.68 -2.67
C LEU A 92 14.64 -0.88 -3.92
N ARG A 93 13.65 -0.01 -3.78
CA ARG A 93 13.14 0.85 -4.84
C ARG A 93 13.49 2.31 -4.55
N LEU A 94 13.41 3.14 -5.56
CA LEU A 94 13.59 4.58 -5.38
C LEU A 94 12.58 5.16 -4.37
N GLU A 95 11.36 4.62 -4.33
CA GLU A 95 10.32 5.03 -3.37
C GLU A 95 10.75 4.86 -1.91
N ASP A 96 11.49 3.79 -1.56
CA ASP A 96 11.96 3.56 -0.19
C ASP A 96 12.87 4.69 0.29
N PHE A 97 13.76 5.16 -0.58
CA PHE A 97 14.64 6.29 -0.30
C PHE A 97 13.88 7.63 -0.28
N LEU A 98 12.97 7.83 -1.23
CA LEU A 98 12.12 9.02 -1.26
C LEU A 98 11.31 9.13 0.02
N LEU A 99 10.62 8.06 0.43
CA LEU A 99 9.81 8.04 1.64
C LEU A 99 10.67 8.23 2.90
N LEU A 100 11.87 7.66 2.94
CA LEU A 100 12.81 7.87 4.04
C LEU A 100 13.18 9.37 4.16
N PHE A 101 13.57 10.02 3.07
CA PHE A 101 13.94 11.45 3.09
C PHE A 101 12.75 12.36 3.41
N ILE A 102 11.55 12.01 2.93
CA ILE A 102 10.31 12.71 3.26
C ILE A 102 9.97 12.54 4.75
N ALA A 103 10.10 11.33 5.30
CA ALA A 103 9.88 11.07 6.72
C ALA A 103 10.90 11.79 7.60
N LEU A 104 12.19 11.78 7.23
CA LEU A 104 13.24 12.54 7.92
C LEU A 104 12.95 14.05 7.89
N SER A 105 12.51 14.57 6.76
CA SER A 105 12.09 15.97 6.61
C SER A 105 10.90 16.30 7.53
N TRP A 106 9.92 15.42 7.61
CA TRP A 106 8.80 15.55 8.53
C TRP A 106 9.24 15.57 9.99
N PHE A 107 10.11 14.63 10.40
CA PHE A 107 10.65 14.60 11.76
C PHE A 107 11.46 15.85 12.09
N ALA A 108 12.32 16.32 11.16
CA ALA A 108 13.08 17.55 11.32
C ALA A 108 12.15 18.78 11.48
N ARG A 109 11.09 18.87 10.65
CA ARG A 109 10.09 19.93 10.77
C ARG A 109 9.36 19.89 12.10
N THR A 110 8.95 18.71 12.57
CA THR A 110 8.26 18.57 13.86
C THR A 110 9.17 18.92 15.04
N ALA A 111 10.48 18.69 14.92
CA ALA A 111 11.46 19.12 15.93
C ALA A 111 11.56 20.66 16.03
N VAL A 112 11.40 21.38 14.90
CA VAL A 112 11.43 22.85 14.83
C VAL A 112 10.05 23.43 15.18
N ASP A 113 8.98 22.86 14.63
CA ASP A 113 7.59 23.32 14.82
C ASP A 113 6.80 22.26 15.60
N LYS A 114 6.75 22.45 16.92
CA LYS A 114 6.06 21.53 17.84
C LYS A 114 4.54 21.49 17.63
N SER A 115 3.95 22.48 16.92
CA SER A 115 2.53 22.50 16.62
C SER A 115 2.11 21.41 15.64
N THR A 116 3.04 20.88 14.85
CA THR A 116 2.77 19.89 13.80
C THR A 116 2.48 18.49 14.37
N GLY A 117 3.07 18.12 15.53
CA GLY A 117 2.94 16.80 16.14
C GLY A 117 3.47 15.64 15.26
N LEU A 118 3.91 14.53 15.86
CA LEU A 118 4.36 13.35 15.10
C LEU A 118 3.21 12.38 14.82
N PHE A 119 2.41 12.11 15.85
CA PHE A 119 1.33 11.14 15.77
C PHE A 119 0.03 11.76 16.28
N ARG A 120 -0.74 12.35 15.37
CA ARG A 120 -2.09 12.83 15.70
C ARG A 120 -2.93 11.65 16.20
N LYS A 121 -3.72 11.86 17.25
CA LYS A 121 -4.60 10.82 17.79
C LYS A 121 -5.67 10.46 16.76
N THR A 122 -5.75 9.17 16.44
CA THR A 122 -6.76 8.61 15.56
C THR A 122 -7.30 7.30 16.14
N PRO A 123 -8.47 6.83 15.72
CA PRO A 123 -9.01 5.55 16.15
C PRO A 123 -8.12 4.34 15.75
N LEU A 124 -7.17 4.54 14.83
CA LEU A 124 -6.31 3.49 14.29
C LEU A 124 -4.96 3.38 14.98
N ASN A 125 -4.54 4.37 15.81
CA ASN A 125 -3.21 4.38 16.42
C ASN A 125 -2.93 3.11 17.25
N GLN A 126 -3.89 2.70 18.09
CA GLN A 126 -3.72 1.51 18.94
C GLN A 126 -3.68 0.20 18.14
N PRO A 127 -4.64 -0.07 17.21
CA PRO A 127 -4.57 -1.28 16.38
C PRO A 127 -3.30 -1.36 15.51
N ILE A 128 -2.85 -0.23 14.94
CA ILE A 128 -1.61 -0.15 14.18
C ILE A 128 -0.41 -0.50 15.06
N ALA A 129 -0.31 0.15 16.24
CA ALA A 129 0.79 -0.11 17.17
C ALA A 129 0.79 -1.56 17.64
N ALA A 130 -0.37 -2.13 17.98
CA ALA A 130 -0.49 -3.52 18.38
C ALA A 130 0.00 -4.49 17.31
N TYR A 131 -0.37 -4.25 16.04
CA TYR A 131 0.07 -5.10 14.93
C TYR A 131 1.58 -5.01 14.69
N ILE A 132 2.16 -3.80 14.69
CA ILE A 132 3.61 -3.61 14.52
C ILE A 132 4.38 -4.24 15.69
N ILE A 133 3.93 -4.02 16.93
CA ILE A 133 4.55 -4.61 18.13
C ILE A 133 4.48 -6.14 18.07
N ALA A 134 3.34 -6.72 17.68
CA ALA A 134 3.22 -8.17 17.53
C ALA A 134 4.19 -8.72 16.48
N CYS A 135 4.37 -8.07 15.34
CA CYS A 135 5.35 -8.46 14.33
C CYS A 135 6.79 -8.33 14.82
N LEU A 136 7.12 -7.28 15.58
CA LEU A 136 8.44 -7.09 16.18
C LEU A 136 8.73 -8.17 17.23
N LEU A 137 7.79 -8.44 18.13
CA LEU A 137 7.93 -9.47 19.18
C LEU A 137 8.10 -10.86 18.57
N ALA A 138 7.30 -11.20 17.55
CA ALA A 138 7.44 -12.44 16.80
C ALA A 138 8.82 -12.56 16.14
N THR A 139 9.30 -11.46 15.52
CA THR A 139 10.61 -11.44 14.86
C THR A 139 11.76 -11.56 15.86
N LEU A 140 11.67 -10.91 17.02
CA LEU A 140 12.62 -11.07 18.11
C LEU A 140 12.63 -12.51 18.63
N TRP A 141 11.45 -13.10 18.84
CA TRP A 141 11.31 -14.51 19.24
C TRP A 141 11.95 -15.44 18.23
N GLY A 142 11.64 -15.30 16.92
CA GLY A 142 12.25 -16.09 15.85
C GLY A 142 13.78 -15.92 15.77
N LYS A 143 14.30 -14.75 16.14
CA LYS A 143 15.75 -14.52 16.23
C LYS A 143 16.37 -15.25 17.45
N ILE A 144 15.71 -15.23 18.60
CA ILE A 144 16.17 -15.92 19.83
C ILE A 144 16.15 -17.43 19.64
N THR A 145 15.10 -17.97 19.02
CA THR A 145 14.93 -19.41 18.75
C THR A 145 15.77 -19.92 17.58
N GLY A 146 16.50 -19.03 16.86
CA GLY A 146 17.36 -19.41 15.74
C GLY A 146 16.63 -19.63 14.42
N ASN A 147 15.33 -19.38 14.36
CA ASN A 147 14.52 -19.52 13.13
C ASN A 147 14.86 -18.42 12.11
N ILE A 148 15.25 -17.23 12.58
CA ILE A 148 15.66 -16.11 11.72
C ILE A 148 17.17 -15.97 11.73
N GLN A 149 17.78 -16.08 10.53
CA GLN A 149 19.20 -15.80 10.33
C GLN A 149 19.35 -14.37 9.76
N GLY A 150 20.32 -13.61 10.32
CA GLY A 150 20.57 -12.23 9.87
C GLY A 150 19.52 -11.22 10.35
N VAL A 151 19.25 -10.22 9.51
CA VAL A 151 18.38 -9.05 9.82
C VAL A 151 17.17 -8.93 8.89
N ALA A 152 16.98 -9.86 7.96
CA ALA A 152 15.95 -9.80 6.94
C ALA A 152 14.53 -9.63 7.54
N GLY A 153 14.20 -10.36 8.61
CA GLY A 153 12.90 -10.24 9.28
C GLY A 153 12.60 -8.82 9.78
N PHE A 154 13.61 -8.14 10.33
CA PHE A 154 13.46 -6.75 10.78
C PHE A 154 13.26 -5.78 9.62
N PHE A 155 13.93 -6.01 8.47
CA PHE A 155 13.69 -5.21 7.27
C PHE A 155 12.25 -5.37 6.75
N PHE A 156 11.69 -6.58 6.80
CA PHE A 156 10.30 -6.78 6.41
C PHE A 156 9.32 -6.09 7.37
N VAL A 157 9.58 -6.10 8.68
CA VAL A 157 8.78 -5.32 9.65
C VAL A 157 8.92 -3.83 9.39
N LEU A 158 10.11 -3.34 9.02
CA LEU A 158 10.31 -1.94 8.62
C LEU A 158 9.47 -1.59 7.38
N LYS A 159 9.34 -2.50 6.41
CA LYS A 159 8.44 -2.34 5.26
C LYS A 159 6.97 -2.21 5.67
N TYR A 160 6.54 -2.91 6.71
CA TYR A 160 5.18 -2.72 7.25
C TYR A 160 5.02 -1.34 7.92
N PHE A 161 6.09 -0.80 8.50
CA PHE A 161 6.07 0.55 9.05
C PHE A 161 6.06 1.63 7.97
N GLU A 162 6.67 1.38 6.82
CA GLU A 162 6.78 2.29 5.69
C GLU A 162 5.41 2.81 5.21
N TYR A 163 4.47 1.93 4.90
CA TYR A 163 3.14 2.38 4.45
C TYR A 163 2.28 2.98 5.59
N VAL A 164 2.56 2.65 6.85
CA VAL A 164 1.94 3.31 8.01
C VAL A 164 2.46 4.74 8.18
N ILE A 165 3.73 5.02 7.85
CA ILE A 165 4.26 6.39 7.82
C ILE A 165 3.44 7.25 6.85
N VAL A 166 3.08 6.74 5.67
CA VAL A 166 2.24 7.44 4.70
C VAL A 166 0.90 7.87 5.33
N PHE A 167 0.25 6.98 6.08
CA PHE A 167 -0.99 7.29 6.82
C PHE A 167 -0.79 8.47 7.78
N PHE A 168 0.24 8.42 8.64
CA PHE A 168 0.49 9.49 9.60
C PHE A 168 0.89 10.81 8.92
N MET A 169 1.61 10.77 7.82
CA MET A 169 1.93 11.97 7.02
C MET A 169 0.65 12.63 6.50
N VAL A 170 -0.27 11.85 5.91
CA VAL A 170 -1.56 12.36 5.44
C VAL A 170 -2.35 13.00 6.58
N VAL A 171 -2.48 12.30 7.71
CA VAL A 171 -3.25 12.78 8.87
C VAL A 171 -2.66 14.06 9.47
N ASN A 172 -1.33 14.24 9.41
CA ASN A 172 -0.68 15.42 9.96
C ASN A 172 -0.62 16.60 8.98
N PHE A 173 -0.47 16.35 7.68
CA PHE A 173 -0.23 17.43 6.71
C PHE A 173 -1.47 17.92 5.99
N VAL A 174 -2.47 17.08 5.78
CA VAL A 174 -3.71 17.50 5.14
C VAL A 174 -4.61 18.20 6.16
N LYS A 175 -4.98 19.44 5.88
CA LYS A 175 -5.75 20.32 6.79
C LYS A 175 -7.08 20.77 6.18
N THR A 176 -7.24 20.67 4.87
CA THR A 176 -8.41 21.17 4.18
C THR A 176 -8.98 20.16 3.19
N THR A 177 -10.30 20.21 2.97
CA THR A 177 -10.96 19.40 1.93
C THR A 177 -10.40 19.68 0.53
N ALA A 178 -9.96 20.91 0.26
CA ALA A 178 -9.36 21.25 -1.03
C ALA A 178 -8.02 20.53 -1.26
N GLN A 179 -7.17 20.42 -0.22
CA GLN A 179 -5.94 19.62 -0.28
C GLN A 179 -6.27 18.14 -0.51
N ALA A 180 -7.21 17.58 0.26
CA ALA A 180 -7.64 16.19 0.10
C ALA A 180 -8.10 15.90 -1.34
N LYS A 181 -8.90 16.78 -1.95
CA LYS A 181 -9.36 16.65 -3.34
C LYS A 181 -8.20 16.67 -4.35
N ARG A 182 -7.21 17.58 -4.18
CA ARG A 182 -6.03 17.63 -5.07
C ARG A 182 -5.20 16.34 -5.00
N LEU A 183 -4.95 15.85 -3.78
CA LEU A 183 -4.19 14.63 -3.56
C LEU A 183 -4.92 13.39 -4.10
N LEU A 184 -6.25 13.31 -3.91
CA LEU A 184 -7.08 12.26 -4.52
C LEU A 184 -7.04 12.31 -6.05
N PHE A 185 -7.07 13.51 -6.64
CA PHE A 185 -6.92 13.67 -8.08
C PHE A 185 -5.58 13.09 -8.56
N CYS A 186 -4.46 13.40 -7.86
CA CYS A 186 -3.15 12.84 -8.20
C CYS A 186 -3.12 11.31 -8.04
N LEU A 187 -3.76 10.74 -7.00
CA LEU A 187 -3.86 9.30 -6.82
C LEU A 187 -4.61 8.63 -7.98
N PHE A 188 -5.76 9.18 -8.39
CA PHE A 188 -6.53 8.65 -9.52
C PHE A 188 -5.83 8.88 -10.86
N LEU A 189 -5.09 9.98 -11.01
CA LEU A 189 -4.24 10.21 -12.18
C LEU A 189 -3.12 9.17 -12.28
N THR A 190 -2.44 8.87 -11.16
CA THR A 190 -1.44 7.79 -11.11
C THR A 190 -2.08 6.46 -11.50
N CYS A 191 -3.27 6.14 -10.94
CA CYS A 191 -4.01 4.94 -11.29
C CYS A 191 -4.34 4.89 -12.78
N PHE A 192 -4.76 6.00 -13.40
CA PHE A 192 -5.03 6.10 -14.82
C PHE A 192 -3.76 5.84 -15.65
N ILE A 193 -2.63 6.48 -15.32
CA ILE A 193 -1.35 6.32 -16.02
C ILE A 193 -0.89 4.86 -15.98
N VAL A 194 -0.88 4.20 -14.79
CA VAL A 194 -0.47 2.80 -14.68
C VAL A 194 -1.45 1.86 -15.36
N SER A 195 -2.74 2.19 -15.39
CA SER A 195 -3.73 1.38 -16.11
C SER A 195 -3.54 1.50 -17.62
N ILE A 196 -3.25 2.68 -18.16
CA ILE A 196 -2.87 2.86 -19.57
C ILE A 196 -1.59 2.07 -19.90
N TYR A 197 -0.58 2.12 -19.01
CA TYR A 197 0.62 1.30 -19.19
C TYR A 197 0.28 -0.20 -19.28
N GLY A 198 -0.67 -0.69 -18.46
CA GLY A 198 -1.20 -2.05 -18.55
C GLY A 198 -1.85 -2.32 -19.92
N LEU A 199 -2.64 -1.39 -20.48
CA LEU A 199 -3.24 -1.54 -21.80
C LEU A 199 -2.20 -1.64 -22.93
N ILE A 200 -1.11 -0.87 -22.84
CA ILE A 200 -0.03 -0.88 -23.83
C ILE A 200 0.68 -2.26 -23.89
N GLN A 201 0.67 -3.02 -22.79
CA GLN A 201 1.26 -4.36 -22.75
C GLN A 201 0.40 -5.44 -23.43
N ILE A 202 -0.92 -5.20 -23.64
CA ILE A 202 -1.86 -6.22 -24.15
C ILE A 202 -1.43 -6.82 -25.50
N PRO A 203 -0.96 -6.06 -26.49
CA PRO A 203 -0.53 -6.62 -27.77
C PRO A 203 0.64 -7.60 -27.67
N GLY A 204 1.44 -7.53 -26.59
CA GLY A 204 2.53 -8.47 -26.31
C GLY A 204 2.06 -9.88 -25.90
N GLY A 205 0.76 -10.09 -25.65
CA GLY A 205 0.15 -11.41 -25.38
C GLY A 205 0.43 -11.98 -23.98
N GLY A 206 1.25 -11.30 -23.17
CA GLY A 206 1.59 -11.70 -21.80
C GLY A 206 0.56 -11.23 -20.75
N ARG A 207 0.82 -11.54 -19.49
CA ARG A 207 0.11 -10.96 -18.35
C ARG A 207 0.58 -9.54 -18.14
N VAL A 208 -0.37 -8.60 -17.99
CA VAL A 208 -0.01 -7.20 -17.72
C VAL A 208 0.34 -6.96 -16.25
N SER A 209 1.28 -6.07 -16.02
CA SER A 209 1.74 -5.67 -14.70
C SER A 209 1.93 -4.16 -14.60
N ALA A 210 2.14 -3.64 -13.39
CA ALA A 210 2.48 -2.23 -13.22
C ALA A 210 3.90 -1.92 -13.77
N PRO A 211 4.23 -0.63 -14.03
CA PRO A 211 5.58 -0.26 -14.44
C PRO A 211 6.63 -0.67 -13.41
N PHE A 212 7.85 -0.94 -13.89
CA PHE A 212 9.02 -1.20 -13.03
C PHE A 212 8.86 -2.39 -12.06
N GLU A 213 8.21 -3.46 -12.49
CA GLU A 213 8.06 -4.71 -11.71
C GLU A 213 9.04 -5.83 -12.19
N GLY A 214 10.21 -5.45 -12.62
CA GLY A 214 11.21 -6.39 -13.14
C GLY A 214 10.83 -7.06 -14.47
N ALA A 215 11.63 -8.02 -14.92
CA ALA A 215 11.43 -8.67 -16.21
C ALA A 215 10.20 -9.60 -16.28
N VAL A 216 9.79 -10.15 -15.15
CA VAL A 216 8.64 -11.10 -15.07
C VAL A 216 7.33 -10.39 -14.76
N GLY A 217 7.41 -9.21 -14.16
CA GLY A 217 6.26 -8.46 -13.67
C GLY A 217 5.57 -9.11 -12.46
N GLU A 218 4.66 -8.37 -11.85
CA GLU A 218 3.85 -8.82 -10.71
C GLU A 218 2.34 -8.62 -10.94
N PRO A 219 1.71 -9.36 -11.86
CA PRO A 219 0.31 -9.18 -12.20
C PRO A 219 -0.66 -9.33 -11.02
N ASN A 220 -0.32 -10.12 -9.98
CA ASN A 220 -1.15 -10.24 -8.79
C ASN A 220 -1.11 -8.95 -7.95
N THR A 221 0.05 -8.34 -7.80
CA THR A 221 0.23 -7.04 -7.13
C THR A 221 -0.58 -5.96 -7.84
N PHE A 222 -0.41 -5.85 -9.15
CA PHE A 222 -1.16 -4.89 -9.96
C PHE A 222 -2.66 -5.14 -9.88
N GLY A 223 -3.09 -6.40 -9.98
CA GLY A 223 -4.50 -6.77 -9.85
C GLY A 223 -5.13 -6.39 -8.51
N GLY A 224 -4.43 -6.61 -7.38
CA GLY A 224 -4.88 -6.19 -6.05
C GLY A 224 -5.04 -4.68 -5.92
N TYR A 225 -4.09 -3.90 -6.44
CA TYR A 225 -4.17 -2.45 -6.53
C TYR A 225 -5.40 -1.99 -7.33
N LEU A 226 -5.63 -2.58 -8.52
CA LEU A 226 -6.76 -2.25 -9.37
C LEU A 226 -8.11 -2.60 -8.73
N VAL A 227 -8.21 -3.73 -8.01
CA VAL A 227 -9.42 -4.09 -7.25
C VAL A 227 -9.74 -3.03 -6.19
N PHE A 228 -8.74 -2.60 -5.43
CA PHE A 228 -8.93 -1.62 -4.38
C PHE A 228 -9.35 -0.25 -4.93
N LEU A 229 -8.58 0.32 -5.87
CA LEU A 229 -8.90 1.63 -6.44
C LEU A 229 -10.17 1.59 -7.30
N GLY A 230 -10.46 0.46 -7.94
CA GLY A 230 -11.71 0.24 -8.67
C GLY A 230 -12.92 0.33 -7.76
N ALA A 231 -12.89 -0.32 -6.59
CA ALA A 231 -13.96 -0.24 -5.61
C ALA A 231 -14.20 1.21 -5.12
N VAL A 232 -13.11 1.92 -4.79
CA VAL A 232 -13.17 3.32 -4.35
C VAL A 232 -13.73 4.22 -5.46
N THR A 233 -13.27 4.03 -6.70
CA THR A 233 -13.73 4.82 -7.85
C THR A 233 -15.21 4.59 -8.12
N CYS A 234 -15.67 3.33 -8.08
CA CYS A 234 -17.09 2.99 -8.24
C CYS A 234 -17.97 3.59 -7.12
N ALA A 235 -17.49 3.56 -5.87
CA ALA A 235 -18.19 4.17 -4.75
C ALA A 235 -18.32 5.69 -4.91
N LEU A 236 -17.27 6.36 -5.40
CA LEU A 236 -17.32 7.81 -5.69
C LEU A 236 -18.30 8.15 -6.81
N ILE A 237 -18.38 7.34 -7.88
CA ILE A 237 -19.36 7.52 -8.96
C ILE A 237 -20.78 7.43 -8.42
N ASP A 238 -21.05 6.53 -7.47
CA ASP A 238 -22.38 6.37 -6.89
C ASP A 238 -22.80 7.56 -6.00
N HIS A 239 -21.85 8.18 -5.28
CA HIS A 239 -22.15 9.19 -4.26
C HIS A 239 -21.94 10.64 -4.73
N LEU A 240 -20.98 10.92 -5.63
CA LEU A 240 -20.73 12.28 -6.09
C LEU A 240 -21.84 12.77 -7.05
N LYS A 241 -22.17 14.08 -6.98
CA LYS A 241 -23.22 14.69 -7.79
C LYS A 241 -22.71 15.31 -9.09
N ASP A 242 -21.44 15.76 -9.10
CA ASP A 242 -20.87 16.41 -10.29
C ASP A 242 -20.70 15.42 -11.44
N VAL A 243 -21.45 15.66 -12.51
CA VAL A 243 -21.47 14.79 -13.70
C VAL A 243 -20.10 14.74 -14.39
N ARG A 244 -19.34 15.83 -14.40
CA ARG A 244 -18.02 15.88 -15.06
C ARG A 244 -17.02 14.98 -14.32
N ILE A 245 -17.02 15.05 -12.98
CA ILE A 245 -16.18 14.18 -12.14
C ILE A 245 -16.61 12.73 -12.32
N ARG A 246 -17.91 12.43 -12.31
CA ARG A 246 -18.43 11.07 -12.53
C ARG A 246 -18.03 10.49 -13.88
N LEU A 247 -18.07 11.28 -14.96
CA LEU A 247 -17.64 10.85 -16.29
C LEU A 247 -16.14 10.55 -16.33
N GLY A 248 -15.30 11.40 -15.71
CA GLY A 248 -13.87 11.14 -15.58
C GLY A 248 -13.57 9.86 -14.80
N LEU A 249 -14.26 9.65 -13.69
CA LEU A 249 -14.14 8.43 -12.88
C LEU A 249 -14.67 7.20 -13.64
N ALA A 250 -15.73 7.32 -14.44
CA ALA A 250 -16.25 6.22 -15.25
C ALA A 250 -15.25 5.80 -16.33
N LEU A 251 -14.59 6.78 -16.99
CA LEU A 251 -13.49 6.49 -17.91
C LEU A 251 -12.34 5.74 -17.21
N LEU A 252 -11.96 6.19 -16.00
CA LEU A 252 -10.95 5.50 -15.19
C LEU A 252 -11.37 4.05 -14.91
N VAL A 253 -12.62 3.80 -14.50
CA VAL A 253 -13.13 2.43 -14.23
C VAL A 253 -13.01 1.55 -15.48
N ILE A 254 -13.35 2.06 -16.66
CA ILE A 254 -13.25 1.30 -17.92
C ILE A 254 -11.79 0.88 -18.17
N VAL A 255 -10.85 1.84 -18.13
CA VAL A 255 -9.42 1.58 -18.38
C VAL A 255 -8.84 0.62 -17.35
N LEU A 256 -9.13 0.83 -16.07
CA LEU A 256 -8.73 0.01 -14.95
C LEU A 256 -9.28 -1.42 -15.08
N PHE A 257 -10.56 -1.58 -15.43
CA PHE A 257 -11.21 -2.87 -15.55
C PHE A 257 -10.64 -3.70 -16.71
N ILE A 258 -10.36 -3.07 -17.86
CA ILE A 258 -9.69 -3.74 -18.98
C ILE A 258 -8.31 -4.22 -18.53
N SER A 259 -7.50 -3.35 -17.89
CA SER A 259 -6.19 -3.75 -17.37
C SER A 259 -6.29 -4.90 -16.37
N LEU A 260 -7.29 -4.87 -15.46
CA LEU A 260 -7.54 -5.93 -14.49
C LEU A 260 -7.80 -7.30 -15.17
N ILE A 261 -8.60 -7.33 -16.24
CA ILE A 261 -8.87 -8.56 -17.00
C ILE A 261 -7.55 -9.13 -17.56
N TYR A 262 -6.68 -8.29 -18.10
CA TYR A 262 -5.42 -8.74 -18.70
C TYR A 262 -4.30 -9.00 -17.70
N THR A 263 -4.47 -8.68 -16.40
CA THR A 263 -3.56 -9.20 -15.36
C THR A 263 -3.59 -10.73 -15.29
N GLN A 264 -4.69 -11.36 -15.70
CA GLN A 264 -4.93 -12.81 -15.57
C GLN A 264 -4.71 -13.31 -14.14
N SER A 265 -4.97 -12.45 -13.16
CA SER A 265 -4.84 -12.76 -11.73
C SER A 265 -6.14 -13.35 -11.18
N ARG A 266 -6.13 -14.66 -10.91
CA ARG A 266 -7.31 -15.34 -10.34
C ARG A 266 -7.70 -14.81 -8.97
N SER A 267 -6.72 -14.46 -8.13
CA SER A 267 -6.97 -13.84 -6.82
C SER A 267 -7.72 -12.53 -6.97
N SER A 268 -7.33 -11.73 -7.98
CA SER A 268 -7.98 -10.44 -8.27
C SER A 268 -9.38 -10.61 -8.83
N TYR A 269 -9.60 -11.60 -9.74
CA TYR A 269 -10.94 -11.90 -10.25
C TYR A 269 -11.89 -12.33 -9.13
N LEU A 270 -11.41 -13.23 -8.24
CA LEU A 270 -12.17 -13.66 -7.08
C LEU A 270 -12.49 -12.48 -6.15
N ALA A 271 -11.57 -11.55 -5.97
CA ALA A 271 -11.71 -10.40 -5.09
C ALA A 271 -12.73 -9.35 -5.59
N VAL A 272 -12.91 -9.20 -6.91
CA VAL A 272 -13.89 -8.27 -7.50
C VAL A 272 -15.30 -8.58 -7.03
N ILE A 273 -15.68 -9.85 -6.94
CA ILE A 273 -17.06 -10.27 -6.61
C ILE A 273 -17.48 -9.81 -5.21
N PRO A 274 -16.78 -10.18 -4.11
CA PRO A 274 -17.15 -9.72 -2.77
C PRO A 274 -17.00 -8.21 -2.61
N SER A 275 -16.01 -7.60 -3.27
CA SER A 275 -15.84 -6.13 -3.28
C SER A 275 -17.06 -5.44 -3.87
N TYR A 276 -17.54 -5.90 -5.03
CA TYR A 276 -18.72 -5.35 -5.69
C TYR A 276 -20.02 -5.63 -4.92
N VAL A 277 -20.14 -6.82 -4.31
CA VAL A 277 -21.27 -7.15 -3.42
C VAL A 277 -21.31 -6.20 -2.22
N ALA A 278 -20.18 -5.98 -1.57
CA ALA A 278 -20.08 -5.04 -0.45
C ALA A 278 -20.47 -3.61 -0.88
N LEU A 279 -19.96 -3.15 -2.03
CA LEU A 279 -20.35 -1.87 -2.62
C LEU A 279 -21.86 -1.79 -2.85
N SER A 280 -22.44 -2.82 -3.47
CA SER A 280 -23.86 -2.87 -3.81
C SER A 280 -24.76 -2.84 -2.57
N LEU A 281 -24.40 -3.60 -1.53
CA LEU A 281 -25.17 -3.64 -0.26
C LEU A 281 -25.14 -2.31 0.48
N LEU A 282 -24.09 -1.53 0.34
CA LEU A 282 -23.92 -0.22 0.97
C LEU A 282 -24.48 0.94 0.14
N SER A 283 -24.77 0.73 -1.15
CA SER A 283 -25.34 1.71 -2.06
C SER A 283 -26.86 1.85 -1.86
N GLN A 284 -27.36 3.06 -2.06
CA GLN A 284 -28.82 3.29 -2.15
C GLN A 284 -29.44 2.62 -3.38
N ARG A 285 -28.63 2.34 -4.42
CA ARG A 285 -29.04 1.70 -5.68
C ARG A 285 -28.77 0.20 -5.67
N ARG A 286 -28.78 -0.45 -4.49
CA ARG A 286 -28.38 -1.85 -4.28
C ARG A 286 -29.01 -2.84 -5.25
N PHE A 287 -30.31 -2.71 -5.55
CA PHE A 287 -31.01 -3.64 -6.45
C PHE A 287 -30.50 -3.54 -7.90
N TYR A 288 -30.25 -2.32 -8.40
CA TYR A 288 -29.72 -2.10 -9.75
C TYR A 288 -28.28 -2.62 -9.85
N LEU A 289 -27.45 -2.37 -8.84
CA LEU A 289 -26.08 -2.85 -8.83
C LEU A 289 -26.01 -4.38 -8.72
N LEU A 290 -26.79 -5.00 -7.84
CA LEU A 290 -26.85 -6.47 -7.73
C LEU A 290 -27.38 -7.11 -9.01
N SER A 291 -28.42 -6.55 -9.63
CA SER A 291 -28.90 -7.02 -10.94
C SER A 291 -27.83 -6.88 -12.02
N GLY A 292 -27.09 -5.76 -12.03
CA GLY A 292 -25.94 -5.55 -12.90
C GLY A 292 -24.86 -6.60 -12.72
N LEU A 293 -24.55 -6.98 -11.46
CA LEU A 293 -23.59 -8.04 -11.17
C LEU A 293 -24.05 -9.38 -11.75
N ILE A 294 -25.32 -9.74 -11.55
CA ILE A 294 -25.88 -10.98 -12.10
C ILE A 294 -25.77 -10.99 -13.62
N ILE A 295 -26.13 -9.89 -14.28
CA ILE A 295 -26.01 -9.73 -15.73
C ILE A 295 -24.56 -9.89 -16.18
N VAL A 296 -23.62 -9.21 -15.52
CA VAL A 296 -22.19 -9.32 -15.84
C VAL A 296 -21.68 -10.74 -15.66
N LEU A 297 -22.07 -11.43 -14.61
CA LEU A 297 -21.66 -12.84 -14.37
C LEU A 297 -22.24 -13.79 -15.43
N VAL A 298 -23.49 -13.60 -15.83
CA VAL A 298 -24.14 -14.41 -16.87
C VAL A 298 -23.54 -14.12 -18.26
N VAL A 299 -23.20 -12.88 -18.56
CA VAL A 299 -22.70 -12.45 -19.89
C VAL A 299 -21.17 -12.61 -19.98
N SER A 300 -20.46 -12.60 -18.86
CA SER A 300 -18.98 -12.69 -18.84
C SER A 300 -18.40 -13.89 -19.62
N PRO A 301 -18.97 -15.11 -19.60
CA PRO A 301 -18.47 -16.22 -20.41
C PRO A 301 -18.49 -15.97 -21.92
N PHE A 302 -19.29 -15.02 -22.38
CA PHE A 302 -19.42 -14.68 -23.80
C PHE A 302 -18.51 -13.51 -24.21
N ILE A 303 -18.28 -12.53 -23.31
CA ILE A 303 -17.57 -11.28 -23.59
C ILE A 303 -16.08 -11.35 -23.17
N LEU A 304 -15.73 -12.15 -22.17
CA LEU A 304 -14.35 -12.25 -21.71
C LEU A 304 -13.40 -12.67 -22.85
N PRO A 305 -12.22 -12.03 -22.97
CA PRO A 305 -11.19 -12.44 -23.92
C PRO A 305 -10.81 -13.92 -23.76
N PRO A 306 -10.44 -14.62 -24.85
CA PRO A 306 -10.05 -16.03 -24.79
C PRO A 306 -9.00 -16.32 -23.73
N VAL A 307 -8.02 -15.45 -23.57
CA VAL A 307 -6.92 -15.58 -22.61
C VAL A 307 -7.43 -15.59 -21.15
N ALA A 308 -8.41 -14.74 -20.82
CA ALA A 308 -9.01 -14.72 -19.49
C ALA A 308 -9.89 -15.96 -19.24
N LYS A 309 -10.66 -16.39 -20.26
CA LYS A 309 -11.46 -17.64 -20.20
C LYS A 309 -10.56 -18.84 -19.97
N GLU A 310 -9.51 -18.97 -20.76
CA GLU A 310 -8.55 -20.07 -20.65
C GLU A 310 -7.92 -20.11 -19.25
N ARG A 311 -7.55 -18.96 -18.68
CA ARG A 311 -6.99 -18.86 -17.34
C ARG A 311 -7.95 -19.34 -16.25
N ILE A 312 -9.25 -19.09 -16.40
CA ILE A 312 -10.28 -19.58 -15.47
C ILE A 312 -10.50 -21.07 -15.68
N THR A 313 -10.65 -21.51 -16.92
CA THR A 313 -10.93 -22.92 -17.23
C THR A 313 -9.77 -23.85 -16.90
N GLN A 314 -8.51 -23.41 -17.09
CA GLN A 314 -7.32 -24.16 -16.70
C GLN A 314 -7.27 -24.50 -15.21
N THR A 315 -7.96 -23.73 -14.35
CA THR A 315 -8.06 -24.04 -12.92
C THR A 315 -8.81 -25.33 -12.66
N PHE A 316 -9.75 -25.70 -13.53
CA PHE A 316 -10.64 -26.84 -13.39
C PHE A 316 -10.46 -27.87 -14.51
N ALA A 317 -9.48 -27.70 -15.41
CA ALA A 317 -9.27 -28.60 -16.52
C ALA A 317 -8.75 -29.96 -16.04
N LYS A 318 -9.14 -31.00 -16.76
CA LYS A 318 -8.57 -32.35 -16.62
C LYS A 318 -7.13 -32.30 -17.18
N GLN A 319 -6.16 -31.96 -16.36
CA GLN A 319 -4.75 -32.09 -16.71
C GLN A 319 -4.23 -33.45 -16.23
N GLU A 320 -3.37 -34.10 -17.00
CA GLU A 320 -2.59 -35.21 -16.48
C GLU A 320 -1.77 -34.71 -15.29
N ALA A 321 -2.00 -35.37 -14.13
CA ALA A 321 -1.42 -34.91 -12.88
C ALA A 321 0.10 -35.05 -12.94
N SER A 322 0.80 -33.93 -13.02
CA SER A 322 2.24 -33.88 -12.73
C SER A 322 2.47 -34.06 -11.22
N SER A 323 3.68 -34.49 -10.84
CA SER A 323 4.05 -34.69 -9.44
C SER A 323 3.77 -33.41 -8.60
N GLY A 324 2.99 -33.54 -7.52
CA GLY A 324 2.69 -32.45 -6.59
C GLY A 324 1.33 -31.76 -6.81
N GLN A 325 0.51 -32.17 -7.77
CA GLN A 325 -0.84 -31.61 -7.95
C GLN A 325 -1.90 -32.32 -7.08
N ILE A 326 -2.85 -31.54 -6.54
CA ILE A 326 -3.94 -32.05 -5.72
C ILE A 326 -5.10 -32.48 -6.61
N LYS A 327 -5.59 -33.71 -6.40
CA LYS A 327 -6.80 -34.23 -7.01
C LYS A 327 -7.99 -34.09 -6.06
N LEU A 328 -9.04 -33.42 -6.51
CA LEU A 328 -10.33 -33.31 -5.83
C LEU A 328 -11.35 -34.14 -6.62
N GLY A 329 -11.45 -35.42 -6.32
CA GLY A 329 -12.28 -36.37 -7.08
C GLY A 329 -11.79 -36.50 -8.52
N LYS A 330 -12.62 -36.08 -9.50
CA LYS A 330 -12.30 -36.13 -10.94
C LYS A 330 -11.57 -34.87 -11.46
N ILE A 331 -11.38 -33.86 -10.63
CA ILE A 331 -10.76 -32.57 -11.01
C ILE A 331 -9.33 -32.55 -10.47
N THR A 332 -8.35 -32.26 -11.34
CA THR A 332 -6.98 -31.98 -10.94
C THR A 332 -6.79 -30.45 -10.88
N LEU A 333 -6.40 -29.94 -9.72
CA LEU A 333 -6.13 -28.51 -9.58
C LEU A 333 -4.82 -28.16 -10.30
N ASP A 334 -4.76 -26.95 -10.85
CA ASP A 334 -3.54 -26.45 -11.48
C ASP A 334 -2.38 -26.35 -10.47
N PRO A 335 -1.11 -26.26 -10.92
CA PRO A 335 0.04 -26.23 -10.03
C PRO A 335 0.00 -25.10 -9.01
N SER A 336 -0.47 -23.91 -9.40
CA SER A 336 -0.52 -22.73 -8.52
C SER A 336 -1.59 -22.88 -7.43
N ALA A 337 -2.78 -23.41 -7.74
CA ALA A 337 -3.82 -23.68 -6.75
C ALA A 337 -3.41 -24.81 -5.80
N SER A 338 -2.79 -25.87 -6.35
CA SER A 338 -2.26 -27.00 -5.57
C SER A 338 -1.17 -26.54 -4.60
N ALA A 339 -0.21 -25.72 -5.05
CA ALA A 339 0.85 -25.18 -4.20
C ALA A 339 0.28 -24.34 -3.04
N ARG A 340 -0.80 -23.58 -3.26
CA ARG A 340 -1.45 -22.82 -2.19
C ARG A 340 -2.10 -23.74 -1.15
N ILE A 341 -2.87 -24.75 -1.58
CA ILE A 341 -3.51 -25.68 -0.63
C ILE A 341 -2.46 -26.47 0.16
N ILE A 342 -1.38 -26.90 -0.50
CA ILE A 342 -0.24 -27.54 0.18
C ILE A 342 0.36 -26.55 1.18
N GLY A 343 0.63 -25.31 0.78
CA GLY A 343 1.14 -24.26 1.65
C GLY A 343 0.23 -24.00 2.87
N TYR A 344 -1.09 -24.02 2.71
CA TYR A 344 -2.03 -23.93 3.84
C TYR A 344 -1.92 -25.09 4.82
N LYS A 345 -1.82 -26.34 4.31
CA LYS A 345 -1.67 -27.53 5.17
C LYS A 345 -0.35 -27.52 5.94
N GLU A 346 0.73 -27.21 5.25
CA GLU A 346 2.07 -27.12 5.84
C GLU A 346 2.17 -25.98 6.85
N ALA A 347 1.59 -24.81 6.56
CA ALA A 347 1.48 -23.73 7.48
C ALA A 347 0.76 -24.11 8.77
N LEU A 348 -0.37 -24.81 8.65
CA LEU A 348 -1.14 -25.26 9.82
C LEU A 348 -0.36 -26.30 10.64
N SER A 349 0.43 -27.16 10.01
CA SER A 349 1.31 -28.10 10.71
C SER A 349 2.44 -27.36 11.44
N ALA A 350 3.15 -26.47 10.76
CA ALA A 350 4.22 -25.66 11.35
C ALA A 350 3.72 -24.76 12.50
N TRP A 351 2.55 -24.12 12.31
CA TRP A 351 1.98 -23.27 13.37
C TRP A 351 1.73 -24.01 14.68
N ARG A 352 1.39 -25.33 14.65
CA ARG A 352 1.18 -26.12 15.87
C ARG A 352 2.46 -26.26 16.72
N GLU A 353 3.62 -26.13 16.12
CA GLU A 353 4.91 -26.21 16.82
C GLU A 353 5.22 -24.89 17.53
N GLU A 354 4.88 -23.72 16.91
CA GLU A 354 5.11 -22.38 17.45
C GLU A 354 3.81 -21.55 17.45
N PRO A 355 2.79 -21.87 18.29
CA PRO A 355 1.45 -21.35 18.11
C PRO A 355 1.27 -19.90 18.57
N ILE A 356 2.06 -19.39 19.52
CA ILE A 356 1.82 -18.09 20.18
C ILE A 356 2.42 -16.94 19.37
N LEU A 357 3.72 -16.95 19.13
CA LEU A 357 4.47 -15.91 18.43
C LEU A 357 4.94 -16.34 17.04
N GLY A 358 4.78 -17.62 16.70
CA GLY A 358 5.24 -18.16 15.42
C GLY A 358 6.76 -18.20 15.28
N TYR A 359 7.22 -18.42 14.06
CA TYR A 359 8.66 -18.52 13.73
C TYR A 359 9.34 -17.15 13.55
N GLY A 360 8.59 -16.04 13.65
CA GLY A 360 9.04 -14.71 13.31
C GLY A 360 8.87 -14.38 11.82
N VAL A 361 8.78 -13.09 11.51
CA VAL A 361 8.66 -12.62 10.11
C VAL A 361 9.86 -13.10 9.32
N THR A 362 9.64 -13.82 8.23
CA THR A 362 10.64 -14.55 7.42
C THR A 362 11.32 -15.75 8.10
N GLY A 363 10.91 -16.14 9.30
CA GLY A 363 11.51 -17.28 10.02
C GLY A 363 11.08 -18.65 9.50
N HIS A 364 10.09 -18.69 8.62
CA HIS A 364 9.63 -19.90 7.93
C HIS A 364 9.80 -19.73 6.41
N ARG A 365 9.72 -20.85 5.68
CA ARG A 365 9.75 -20.79 4.22
C ARG A 365 8.64 -19.89 3.68
N PHE A 366 8.84 -19.34 2.49
CA PHE A 366 7.86 -18.47 1.85
C PHE A 366 6.53 -19.18 1.56
N ILE A 367 5.41 -18.58 1.96
CA ILE A 367 4.06 -19.04 1.70
C ILE A 367 3.35 -17.96 0.87
N ASP A 368 2.86 -18.32 -0.33
CA ASP A 368 2.18 -17.37 -1.24
C ASP A 368 0.67 -17.28 -0.92
N ALA A 369 0.37 -16.97 0.35
CA ALA A 369 -0.97 -16.66 0.84
C ALA A 369 -0.86 -15.94 2.19
N GLN A 370 -1.61 -14.85 2.35
CA GLN A 370 -1.47 -13.94 3.51
C GLN A 370 -1.78 -14.62 4.84
N TYR A 371 -2.93 -15.28 4.96
CA TYR A 371 -3.40 -15.77 6.26
C TYR A 371 -2.54 -16.90 6.83
N PRO A 372 -2.20 -17.95 6.07
CA PRO A 372 -1.35 -19.01 6.59
C PRO A 372 0.07 -18.50 6.88
N ARG A 373 0.61 -17.60 6.03
CA ARG A 373 1.89 -16.96 6.25
C ARG A 373 1.91 -16.18 7.55
N MET A 374 0.92 -15.33 7.78
CA MET A 374 0.81 -14.53 9.00
C MET A 374 0.72 -15.41 10.24
N LEU A 375 -0.10 -16.48 10.18
CA LEU A 375 -0.26 -17.40 11.30
C LEU A 375 1.05 -18.10 11.67
N VAL A 376 1.83 -18.53 10.68
CA VAL A 376 3.14 -19.17 10.91
C VAL A 376 4.20 -18.18 11.35
N GLU A 377 4.24 -16.97 10.74
CA GLU A 377 5.27 -15.99 11.05
C GLU A 377 5.03 -15.27 12.38
N THR A 378 3.77 -15.00 12.75
CA THR A 378 3.46 -14.15 13.92
C THR A 378 2.54 -14.82 14.96
N GLY A 379 2.19 -16.07 14.75
CA GLY A 379 1.35 -16.85 15.66
C GLY A 379 -0.06 -16.26 15.84
N VAL A 380 -0.74 -16.74 16.89
CA VAL A 380 -2.08 -16.23 17.26
C VAL A 380 -2.03 -14.76 17.66
N VAL A 381 -0.95 -14.30 18.30
CA VAL A 381 -0.81 -12.90 18.76
C VAL A 381 -0.83 -11.95 17.58
N GLY A 382 -0.04 -12.20 16.54
CA GLY A 382 -0.04 -11.36 15.32
C GLY A 382 -1.36 -11.46 14.54
N MET A 383 -1.95 -12.66 14.46
CA MET A 383 -3.25 -12.85 13.83
C MET A 383 -4.35 -12.04 14.53
N LEU A 384 -4.43 -12.07 15.85
CA LEU A 384 -5.42 -11.30 16.62
C LEU A 384 -5.20 -9.79 16.49
N ALA A 385 -3.94 -9.34 16.52
CA ALA A 385 -3.61 -7.92 16.29
C ALA A 385 -4.01 -7.46 14.88
N PHE A 386 -3.77 -8.29 13.87
CA PHE A 386 -4.23 -8.02 12.50
C PHE A 386 -5.77 -7.96 12.42
N LEU A 387 -6.48 -8.91 13.00
CA LEU A 387 -7.94 -8.91 13.00
C LEU A 387 -8.52 -7.68 13.72
N TRP A 388 -7.87 -7.24 14.80
CA TRP A 388 -8.25 -5.99 15.46
C TRP A 388 -8.05 -4.79 14.56
N LEU A 389 -6.93 -4.73 13.83
CA LEU A 389 -6.67 -3.66 12.85
C LEU A 389 -7.73 -3.66 11.72
N ILE A 390 -8.05 -4.83 11.16
CA ILE A 390 -9.11 -4.96 10.14
C ILE A 390 -10.48 -4.53 10.68
N TYR A 391 -10.82 -4.94 11.90
CA TYR A 391 -12.06 -4.49 12.57
C TYR A 391 -12.10 -2.97 12.73
N ALA A 392 -11.01 -2.34 13.17
CA ALA A 392 -10.93 -0.89 13.33
C ALA A 392 -11.08 -0.14 12.00
N LEU A 393 -10.49 -0.68 10.91
CA LEU A 393 -10.64 -0.13 9.56
C LEU A 393 -12.08 -0.20 9.05
N PHE A 394 -12.75 -1.35 9.23
CA PHE A 394 -14.18 -1.47 8.92
C PHE A 394 -15.03 -0.49 9.75
N ARG A 395 -14.73 -0.36 11.03
CA ARG A 395 -15.44 0.55 11.94
C ARG A 395 -15.35 2.00 11.45
N VAL A 396 -14.17 2.46 11.00
CA VAL A 396 -13.99 3.79 10.41
C VAL A 396 -14.92 3.96 9.20
N GLY A 397 -14.89 3.04 8.25
CA GLY A 397 -15.76 3.11 7.07
C GLY A 397 -17.26 3.09 7.42
N ILE A 398 -17.67 2.21 8.36
CA ILE A 398 -19.07 2.06 8.78
C ILE A 398 -19.61 3.34 9.47
N ILE A 399 -18.82 4.00 10.30
CA ILE A 399 -19.23 5.23 10.97
C ILE A 399 -19.53 6.31 9.93
N TRP A 400 -18.67 6.50 8.95
CA TRP A 400 -18.74 7.61 8.00
C TRP A 400 -19.52 7.33 6.71
N ARG A 401 -20.00 6.09 6.48
CA ARG A 401 -20.83 5.75 5.30
C ARG A 401 -22.14 6.52 5.20
N HIS A 402 -22.60 7.16 6.28
CA HIS A 402 -23.81 7.98 6.32
C HIS A 402 -23.51 9.48 6.43
N SER A 403 -22.28 9.91 6.24
CA SER A 403 -21.90 11.32 6.23
C SER A 403 -22.76 12.14 5.27
N LYS A 404 -23.04 13.40 5.64
CA LYS A 404 -23.69 14.37 4.76
C LYS A 404 -22.78 14.84 3.62
N ASP A 405 -21.45 14.79 3.83
CA ASP A 405 -20.46 15.06 2.78
C ASP A 405 -20.40 13.89 1.80
N ASP A 406 -20.74 14.15 0.53
CA ASP A 406 -20.81 13.14 -0.52
C ASP A 406 -19.44 12.51 -0.81
N LEU A 407 -18.33 13.27 -0.67
CA LEU A 407 -16.97 12.78 -0.85
C LEU A 407 -16.57 11.82 0.28
N LEU A 408 -16.74 12.24 1.52
CA LEU A 408 -16.43 11.41 2.69
C LEU A 408 -17.27 10.13 2.69
N ARG A 409 -18.56 10.23 2.37
CA ARG A 409 -19.45 9.09 2.25
C ARG A 409 -18.98 8.11 1.17
N GLY A 410 -18.69 8.61 -0.03
CA GLY A 410 -18.20 7.79 -1.14
C GLY A 410 -16.88 7.11 -0.83
N LEU A 411 -15.90 7.82 -0.23
CA LEU A 411 -14.62 7.24 0.18
C LEU A 411 -14.79 6.18 1.28
N SER A 412 -15.70 6.39 2.24
CA SER A 412 -15.96 5.44 3.33
C SER A 412 -16.58 4.15 2.82
N VAL A 413 -17.55 4.24 1.90
CA VAL A 413 -18.14 3.07 1.23
C VAL A 413 -17.09 2.37 0.37
N GLY A 414 -16.28 3.14 -0.37
CA GLY A 414 -15.16 2.63 -1.17
C GLY A 414 -14.10 1.92 -0.34
N LEU A 415 -13.80 2.44 0.86
CA LEU A 415 -12.88 1.80 1.81
C LEU A 415 -13.42 0.43 2.27
N ILE A 416 -14.70 0.33 2.64
CA ILE A 416 -15.30 -0.95 3.05
C ILE A 416 -15.27 -1.94 1.89
N ALA A 417 -15.71 -1.54 0.71
CA ALA A 417 -15.75 -2.40 -0.47
C ALA A 417 -14.34 -2.83 -0.91
N GLY A 418 -13.41 -1.88 -0.95
CA GLY A 418 -12.02 -2.13 -1.30
C GLY A 418 -11.32 -3.04 -0.30
N LEU A 419 -11.50 -2.82 1.01
CA LEU A 419 -10.96 -3.68 2.07
C LEU A 419 -11.53 -5.11 1.98
N THR A 420 -12.83 -5.25 1.70
CA THR A 420 -13.46 -6.57 1.45
C THR A 420 -12.80 -7.27 0.26
N GLY A 421 -12.53 -6.53 -0.82
CA GLY A 421 -11.80 -7.05 -1.97
C GLY A 421 -10.38 -7.49 -1.62
N LEU A 422 -9.62 -6.65 -0.90
CA LEU A 422 -8.25 -6.97 -0.48
C LEU A 422 -8.19 -8.18 0.46
N LEU A 423 -9.14 -8.33 1.38
CA LEU A 423 -9.23 -9.50 2.25
C LEU A 423 -9.49 -10.77 1.44
N THR A 424 -10.32 -10.71 0.42
CA THR A 424 -10.55 -11.85 -0.49
C THR A 424 -9.32 -12.12 -1.36
N HIS A 425 -8.65 -11.08 -1.87
CA HIS A 425 -7.41 -11.21 -2.63
C HIS A 425 -6.30 -11.88 -1.80
N ALA A 426 -6.27 -11.59 -0.51
CA ALA A 426 -5.32 -12.12 0.46
C ALA A 426 -5.43 -13.64 0.69
N VAL A 427 -6.54 -14.28 0.30
CA VAL A 427 -6.66 -15.75 0.32
C VAL A 427 -5.66 -16.41 -0.61
N GLY A 428 -5.34 -15.78 -1.73
CA GLY A 428 -4.43 -16.34 -2.73
C GLY A 428 -3.21 -15.47 -3.07
N ALA A 429 -2.90 -14.45 -2.26
CA ALA A 429 -1.73 -13.58 -2.44
C ALA A 429 -1.33 -12.93 -1.11
N ASN A 430 -0.10 -12.45 -1.00
CA ASN A 430 0.39 -11.76 0.20
C ASN A 430 0.03 -10.26 0.19
N THR A 431 -1.26 -9.94 0.15
CA THR A 431 -1.80 -8.61 -0.13
C THR A 431 -1.36 -7.52 0.86
N PHE A 432 -1.42 -7.81 2.17
CA PHE A 432 -1.19 -6.82 3.23
C PHE A 432 0.28 -6.58 3.57
N ILE A 433 1.18 -7.20 2.84
CA ILE A 433 2.63 -6.95 2.95
C ILE A 433 3.21 -6.33 1.67
N ILE A 434 2.39 -6.17 0.64
CA ILE A 434 2.81 -5.60 -0.64
C ILE A 434 2.70 -4.08 -0.55
N VAL A 435 3.84 -3.38 -0.52
CA VAL A 435 3.95 -1.93 -0.39
C VAL A 435 3.09 -1.22 -1.44
N ARG A 436 3.17 -1.60 -2.71
CA ARG A 436 2.41 -1.01 -3.83
C ARG A 436 0.88 -1.09 -3.71
N ILE A 437 0.36 -2.00 -2.87
CA ILE A 437 -1.07 -2.07 -2.55
C ILE A 437 -1.34 -1.27 -1.26
N MET A 438 -0.45 -1.40 -0.28
CA MET A 438 -0.67 -0.85 1.06
C MET A 438 -0.41 0.66 1.15
N GLU A 439 0.52 1.23 0.40
CA GLU A 439 0.71 2.68 0.40
C GLU A 439 -0.53 3.45 -0.09
N PRO A 440 -1.11 3.15 -1.28
CA PRO A 440 -2.37 3.76 -1.70
C PRO A 440 -3.53 3.49 -0.75
N PHE A 441 -3.56 2.29 -0.15
CA PHE A 441 -4.57 1.94 0.85
C PHE A 441 -4.48 2.84 2.09
N TRP A 442 -3.29 2.92 2.72
CA TRP A 442 -3.08 3.72 3.93
C TRP A 442 -3.16 5.22 3.67
N PHE A 443 -2.74 5.66 2.48
CA PHE A 443 -2.96 7.03 2.03
C PHE A 443 -4.47 7.36 2.02
N LEU A 444 -5.29 6.50 1.44
CA LEU A 444 -6.74 6.70 1.35
C LEU A 444 -7.42 6.63 2.71
N VAL A 445 -6.99 5.71 3.58
CA VAL A 445 -7.44 5.66 4.99
C VAL A 445 -7.13 6.97 5.70
N GLY A 446 -5.93 7.54 5.50
CA GLY A 446 -5.56 8.84 6.04
C GLY A 446 -6.47 9.98 5.56
N ILE A 447 -6.80 10.01 4.28
CA ILE A 447 -7.74 10.99 3.71
C ILE A 447 -9.14 10.86 4.34
N VAL A 448 -9.65 9.64 4.53
CA VAL A 448 -10.95 9.41 5.19
C VAL A 448 -10.93 9.95 6.62
N ILE A 449 -9.86 9.67 7.40
CA ILE A 449 -9.72 10.17 8.79
C ILE A 449 -9.67 11.71 8.83
N VAL A 450 -8.94 12.33 7.91
CA VAL A 450 -8.86 13.80 7.85
C VAL A 450 -10.19 14.44 7.50
N LEU A 451 -10.87 13.93 6.47
CA LEU A 451 -12.18 14.45 6.08
C LEU A 451 -13.23 14.24 7.18
N ALA A 452 -13.14 13.13 7.91
CA ALA A 452 -13.97 12.86 9.08
C ALA A 452 -13.77 13.94 10.16
N ALA A 453 -12.52 14.24 10.52
CA ALA A 453 -12.19 15.26 11.51
C ALA A 453 -12.69 16.66 11.10
N ILE A 454 -12.49 17.04 9.82
CA ILE A 454 -13.00 18.32 9.29
C ILE A 454 -14.53 18.39 9.35
N SER A 455 -15.22 17.27 9.10
CA SER A 455 -16.69 17.20 9.15
C SER A 455 -17.23 17.32 10.59
N GLU A 456 -16.52 16.77 11.57
CA GLU A 456 -16.86 16.91 13.01
C GLU A 456 -16.67 18.36 13.48
N GLU A 457 -15.52 18.97 13.21
CA GLU A 457 -15.24 20.38 13.57
C GLU A 457 -16.31 21.33 13.02
N SER A 458 -16.72 21.13 11.75
CA SER A 458 -17.78 21.94 11.13
C SER A 458 -19.15 21.74 11.77
N SER A 459 -19.46 20.55 12.30
CA SER A 459 -20.74 20.30 12.96
C SER A 459 -20.81 20.91 14.37
N ASP A 460 -19.71 20.96 15.09
CA ASP A 460 -19.63 21.56 16.42
C ASP A 460 -19.70 23.10 16.37
N GLU A 461 -19.16 23.74 15.30
CA GLU A 461 -19.30 25.20 15.10
C GLU A 461 -20.74 25.65 14.82
N PHE A 462 -21.58 24.80 14.23
CA PHE A 462 -23.00 25.09 13.97
C PHE A 462 -23.95 24.75 15.16
N SER A 463 -23.43 24.12 16.20
CA SER A 463 -24.21 23.75 17.41
C SER A 463 -24.10 24.75 18.56
N LEU A 464 -23.30 25.81 18.41
CA LEU A 464 -23.14 26.96 19.30
C LEU A 464 -23.88 28.20 18.76
#